data_f56a4c42e1659cabec101afc7b8357a0
#
_entry.id   f56a4c42e1659cabec101afc7b8357a0
#
_cell.length_a   1.000
_cell.length_b   1.000
_cell.length_c   1.000
_cell.angle_alpha   90.00
_cell.angle_beta   90.00
_cell.angle_gamma   90.00
#
_symmetry.space_group_name_H-M   'P 1'
#
loop_
_entity.id
_entity.type
_entity.pdbx_description
1 polymer ?
#
loop_
_entity_poly.entity_id
_entity_poly.type
_entity_poly.pdbx_seq_one_letter_code
_entity_poly.pdbx_strand_id
1 'polypeptide(L)'
;MKSSKVKKVLKIFGLIIGIILALLLLGAAAVVIKARTSYDNLERIDKEGAFYAIDYTGNYDGPLISKTLDLLGGGCSTFLTKNENGDIITCRNYDFPHKDDEGNSSGLNLLVRCNPKGRYSSVGIADMALLSMVGMPYYAGALDSGKASRIPLMFAPYLCMDGINEKGLSASILALDTKDGETAMNQNEEGKKSLMINALLRQILDNCASLDEAVKFAENVNVVSTFGHDFHLFVTDAAGNSAVFEWRYNDFTVTYTNAATNFYVGYDDGCDCYYGDVLKDRFVKAENVSWEYRYGYGHGYGRFKKLAETMEAHVTDRNTCVPSMTDEEAMDLLANVSQEYDPDLMTSQTQYSVIYNNTDPSATVCIMRDYENIYSFRFKPE
;
A
#
# COMPACT_ATOMS: atom_id res chain seq x y z
N MET A 1 16.77 24.70 -56.97
CA MET A 1 15.39 24.33 -56.64
C MET A 1 15.24 23.27 -55.52
N LYS A 2 16.09 22.26 -55.35
CA LYS A 2 15.99 21.25 -54.26
C LYS A 2 16.20 21.84 -52.84
N SER A 3 17.06 22.82 -52.63
CA SER A 3 17.38 23.41 -51.33
C SER A 3 16.20 24.19 -50.68
N SER A 4 15.36 24.85 -51.49
CA SER A 4 14.20 25.61 -50.97
C SER A 4 13.06 24.72 -50.46
N LYS A 5 12.81 23.56 -51.10
CA LYS A 5 11.80 22.58 -50.63
C LYS A 5 12.20 21.91 -49.31
N VAL A 6 13.49 21.57 -49.15
CA VAL A 6 14.00 20.98 -47.90
C VAL A 6 13.88 21.95 -46.74
N LYS A 7 14.23 23.23 -46.93
CA LYS A 7 14.06 24.27 -45.89
C LYS A 7 12.58 24.48 -45.50
N LYS A 8 11.64 24.34 -46.44
CA LYS A 8 10.22 24.46 -46.18
C LYS A 8 9.67 23.25 -45.35
N VAL A 9 10.12 22.05 -45.69
CA VAL A 9 9.78 20.82 -44.94
C VAL A 9 10.33 20.86 -43.51
N LEU A 10 11.59 21.28 -43.32
CA LEU A 10 12.21 21.44 -42.01
C LEU A 10 11.47 22.48 -41.13
N LYS A 11 11.01 23.59 -41.73
CA LYS A 11 10.20 24.59 -41.00
C LYS A 11 8.83 24.04 -40.57
N ILE A 12 8.18 23.27 -41.45
CA ILE A 12 6.88 22.65 -41.13
C ILE A 12 7.08 21.59 -40.03
N PHE A 13 8.13 20.79 -40.10
CA PHE A 13 8.46 19.79 -39.10
C PHE A 13 8.77 20.42 -37.72
N GLY A 14 9.56 21.51 -37.72
CA GLY A 14 9.84 22.28 -36.49
C GLY A 14 8.58 22.92 -35.89
N LEU A 15 7.66 23.40 -36.75
CA LEU A 15 6.39 23.94 -36.30
C LEU A 15 5.49 22.84 -35.66
N ILE A 16 5.43 21.67 -36.28
CA ILE A 16 4.67 20.52 -35.75
C ILE A 16 5.22 20.08 -34.38
N ILE A 17 6.54 19.94 -34.24
CA ILE A 17 7.19 19.61 -32.98
C ILE A 17 6.90 20.69 -31.93
N GLY A 18 6.98 21.97 -32.29
CA GLY A 18 6.67 23.09 -31.41
C GLY A 18 5.22 23.06 -30.92
N ILE A 19 4.26 22.74 -31.80
CA ILE A 19 2.85 22.58 -31.41
C ILE A 19 2.64 21.38 -30.48
N ILE A 20 3.29 20.24 -30.75
CA ILE A 20 3.20 19.05 -29.90
C ILE A 20 3.77 19.36 -28.50
N LEU A 21 4.93 20.01 -28.43
CA LEU A 21 5.53 20.44 -27.17
C LEU A 21 4.64 21.43 -26.40
N ALA A 22 4.04 22.39 -27.10
CA ALA A 22 3.11 23.35 -26.49
C ALA A 22 1.86 22.65 -25.95
N LEU A 23 1.30 21.67 -26.68
CA LEU A 23 0.16 20.87 -26.22
C LEU A 23 0.51 19.98 -25.02
N LEU A 24 1.70 19.39 -25.01
CA LEU A 24 2.20 18.62 -23.86
C LEU A 24 2.39 19.51 -22.63
N LEU A 25 2.95 20.72 -22.78
CA LEU A 25 3.11 21.69 -21.70
C LEU A 25 1.76 22.20 -21.17
N LEU A 26 0.79 22.46 -22.07
CA LEU A 26 -0.56 22.84 -21.67
C LEU A 26 -1.28 21.71 -20.95
N GLY A 27 -1.11 20.46 -21.39
CA GLY A 27 -1.62 19.27 -20.73
C GLY A 27 -1.03 19.09 -19.32
N ALA A 28 0.29 19.22 -19.20
CA ALA A 28 0.99 19.16 -17.91
C ALA A 28 0.53 20.30 -16.98
N ALA A 29 0.42 21.54 -17.49
CA ALA A 29 -0.09 22.66 -16.72
C ALA A 29 -1.53 22.45 -16.25
N ALA A 30 -2.40 21.89 -17.07
CA ALA A 30 -3.78 21.59 -16.69
C ALA A 30 -3.86 20.52 -15.58
N VAL A 31 -2.98 19.51 -15.61
CA VAL A 31 -2.86 18.50 -14.54
C VAL A 31 -2.39 19.15 -13.24
N VAL A 32 -1.34 19.98 -13.30
CA VAL A 32 -0.82 20.71 -12.13
C VAL A 32 -1.86 21.68 -11.56
N ILE A 33 -2.63 22.38 -12.40
CA ILE A 33 -3.69 23.29 -11.95
C ILE A 33 -4.83 22.52 -11.26
N LYS A 34 -5.22 21.35 -11.78
CA LYS A 34 -6.25 20.51 -11.13
C LYS A 34 -5.75 19.91 -9.81
N ALA A 35 -4.49 19.53 -9.72
CA ALA A 35 -3.88 19.04 -8.48
C ALA A 35 -3.69 20.16 -7.45
N ARG A 36 -3.57 21.43 -7.89
CA ARG A 36 -3.31 22.59 -7.02
C ARG A 36 -4.36 22.82 -5.94
N THR A 37 -5.62 22.48 -6.19
CA THR A 37 -6.71 22.61 -5.20
C THR A 37 -6.51 21.71 -3.99
N SER A 38 -5.77 20.59 -4.15
CA SER A 38 -5.44 19.68 -3.06
C SER A 38 -4.28 20.20 -2.18
N TYR A 39 -3.39 21.07 -2.73
CA TYR A 39 -2.18 21.51 -2.03
C TYR A 39 -2.45 22.51 -0.91
N ASP A 40 -3.56 23.22 -0.99
CA ASP A 40 -3.95 24.21 0.02
C ASP A 40 -4.55 23.53 1.27
N ASN A 41 -4.93 22.25 1.17
CA ASN A 41 -5.46 21.42 2.25
C ASN A 41 -4.40 20.52 2.90
N LEU A 42 -3.12 20.76 2.58
CA LEU A 42 -2.03 20.01 3.20
C LEU A 42 -1.81 20.50 4.63
N GLU A 43 -1.91 19.59 5.58
CA GLU A 43 -1.68 19.82 7.00
C GLU A 43 -0.46 19.01 7.45
N ARG A 44 0.44 19.65 8.20
CA ARG A 44 1.52 18.96 8.89
C ARG A 44 1.00 18.47 10.24
N ILE A 45 1.09 17.16 10.47
CA ILE A 45 0.55 16.53 11.68
C ILE A 45 1.59 16.46 12.78
N ASP A 46 2.78 15.98 12.47
CA ASP A 46 3.88 15.90 13.43
C ASP A 46 4.82 17.13 13.37
N LYS A 47 5.66 17.30 14.40
CA LYS A 47 6.60 18.42 14.47
C LYS A 47 7.87 18.20 13.64
N GLU A 48 8.20 16.93 13.39
CA GLU A 48 9.46 16.54 12.74
C GLU A 48 9.33 16.45 11.22
N GLY A 49 8.10 16.54 10.70
CA GLY A 49 7.81 16.58 9.28
C GLY A 49 7.84 15.22 8.59
N ALA A 50 7.72 14.14 9.36
CA ALA A 50 7.58 12.79 8.81
C ALA A 50 6.12 12.43 8.48
N PHE A 51 5.14 13.24 8.95
CA PHE A 51 3.72 12.96 8.78
C PHE A 51 2.89 14.20 8.45
N TYR A 52 2.13 14.06 7.37
CA TYR A 52 1.20 15.07 6.86
C TYR A 52 -0.17 14.45 6.58
N ALA A 53 -1.21 15.28 6.45
CA ALA A 53 -2.52 14.90 5.96
C ALA A 53 -2.97 15.81 4.82
N ILE A 54 -3.76 15.26 3.89
CA ILE A 54 -4.32 16.01 2.77
C ILE A 54 -5.73 15.53 2.43
N ASP A 55 -6.64 16.50 2.17
CA ASP A 55 -7.91 16.23 1.50
C ASP A 55 -7.69 16.32 -0.01
N TYR A 56 -7.57 15.17 -0.66
CA TYR A 56 -7.28 15.11 -2.08
C TYR A 56 -8.54 15.38 -2.90
N THR A 57 -8.61 16.55 -3.50
CA THR A 57 -9.76 17.03 -4.32
C THR A 57 -9.51 16.89 -5.82
N GLY A 58 -8.30 16.50 -6.23
CA GLY A 58 -7.91 16.31 -7.62
C GLY A 58 -8.54 15.07 -8.26
N ASN A 59 -8.68 15.10 -9.59
CA ASN A 59 -9.03 13.90 -10.33
C ASN A 59 -7.77 13.06 -10.57
N TYR A 60 -7.78 11.80 -10.12
CA TYR A 60 -6.68 10.84 -10.28
C TYR A 60 -6.98 9.71 -11.29
N ASP A 61 -8.05 9.83 -12.11
CA ASP A 61 -8.45 8.80 -13.08
C ASP A 61 -7.58 8.74 -14.35
N GLY A 62 -6.49 9.51 -14.40
CA GLY A 62 -5.62 9.59 -15.57
C GLY A 62 -4.85 8.30 -15.85
N PRO A 63 -4.88 7.76 -17.09
CA PRO A 63 -4.18 6.51 -17.42
C PRO A 63 -2.65 6.61 -17.30
N LEU A 64 -2.10 7.80 -17.26
CA LEU A 64 -0.66 8.02 -17.12
C LEU A 64 -0.19 7.76 -15.68
N ILE A 65 -1.00 8.12 -14.69
CA ILE A 65 -0.63 8.03 -13.27
C ILE A 65 -0.69 6.58 -12.79
N SER A 66 -1.71 5.82 -13.24
CA SER A 66 -1.89 4.41 -12.85
C SER A 66 -0.87 3.43 -13.45
N LYS A 67 -0.04 3.88 -14.39
CA LYS A 67 0.95 3.05 -15.12
C LYS A 67 2.40 3.43 -14.86
N THR A 68 2.67 4.51 -14.13
CA THR A 68 4.02 5.08 -14.03
C THR A 68 4.71 4.84 -12.70
N LEU A 69 3.98 4.38 -11.69
CA LEU A 69 4.52 4.12 -10.36
C LEU A 69 4.31 2.65 -10.03
N ASP A 70 5.37 1.89 -10.09
CA ASP A 70 5.45 0.55 -9.50
C ASP A 70 6.13 0.65 -8.14
N LEU A 71 5.85 -0.31 -7.28
CA LEU A 71 6.36 -0.33 -5.93
C LEU A 71 7.64 -1.17 -5.85
N LEU A 72 8.48 -0.87 -4.88
CA LEU A 72 9.64 -1.66 -4.52
C LEU A 72 9.37 -2.41 -3.22
N GLY A 73 10.04 -3.53 -3.03
CA GLY A 73 9.82 -4.40 -1.89
C GLY A 73 10.19 -3.76 -0.56
N GLY A 74 9.43 -4.10 0.48
CA GLY A 74 9.66 -3.72 1.88
C GLY A 74 9.13 -4.81 2.80
N GLY A 75 9.33 -4.65 4.11
CA GLY A 75 8.71 -5.51 5.11
C GLY A 75 7.29 -5.05 5.42
N CYS A 76 6.42 -5.95 5.87
CA CYS A 76 5.07 -5.60 6.31
C CYS A 76 4.51 -6.64 7.27
N SER A 77 3.55 -6.23 8.11
CA SER A 77 2.75 -7.14 8.93
C SER A 77 1.32 -6.63 8.97
N THR A 78 0.35 -7.51 8.92
CA THR A 78 -1.06 -7.13 9.04
C THR A 78 -1.87 -8.22 9.72
N PHE A 79 -2.92 -7.84 10.43
CA PHE A 79 -3.88 -8.76 11.03
C PHE A 79 -5.25 -8.11 11.24
N LEU A 80 -6.26 -8.97 11.37
CA LEU A 80 -7.63 -8.58 11.70
C LEU A 80 -7.97 -9.08 13.10
N THR A 81 -8.63 -8.23 13.89
CA THR A 81 -9.16 -8.59 15.21
C THR A 81 -10.46 -7.84 15.48
N LYS A 82 -11.09 -8.11 16.60
CA LYS A 82 -12.24 -7.38 17.14
C LYS A 82 -11.80 -6.61 18.38
N ASN A 83 -12.16 -5.33 18.48
CA ASN A 83 -11.82 -4.54 19.66
C ASN A 83 -12.80 -4.74 20.82
N GLU A 84 -12.57 -4.06 21.93
CA GLU A 84 -13.39 -4.14 23.15
C GLU A 84 -14.83 -3.67 22.95
N ASN A 85 -15.10 -2.83 21.94
CA ASN A 85 -16.45 -2.37 21.58
C ASN A 85 -17.18 -3.37 20.68
N GLY A 86 -16.49 -4.41 20.21
CA GLY A 86 -16.98 -5.38 19.24
C GLY A 86 -16.77 -4.98 17.79
N ASP A 87 -16.10 -3.85 17.54
CA ASP A 87 -15.78 -3.40 16.19
C ASP A 87 -14.70 -4.28 15.56
N ILE A 88 -14.86 -4.57 14.29
CA ILE A 88 -13.83 -5.19 13.48
C ILE A 88 -12.74 -4.14 13.21
N ILE A 89 -11.50 -4.48 13.48
CA ILE A 89 -10.34 -3.63 13.21
C ILE A 89 -9.28 -4.38 12.41
N THR A 90 -8.65 -3.66 11.48
CA THR A 90 -7.51 -4.14 10.70
C THR A 90 -6.26 -3.38 11.12
N CYS A 91 -5.24 -4.11 11.51
CA CYS A 91 -3.99 -3.59 12.04
C CYS A 91 -2.85 -3.83 11.05
N ARG A 92 -1.94 -2.85 10.88
CA ARG A 92 -0.83 -2.96 9.93
C ARG A 92 0.41 -2.23 10.39
N ASN A 93 1.58 -2.83 10.16
CA ASN A 93 2.87 -2.17 10.05
C ASN A 93 3.29 -2.08 8.59
N TYR A 94 3.71 -0.91 8.17
CA TYR A 94 4.40 -0.69 6.91
C TYR A 94 5.89 -0.46 7.18
N ASP A 95 6.73 -1.36 6.69
CA ASP A 95 8.16 -1.33 6.93
C ASP A 95 8.89 -1.07 5.60
N PHE A 96 9.71 0.00 5.55
CA PHE A 96 10.52 0.32 4.39
C PHE A 96 11.83 1.01 4.79
N PRO A 97 12.96 0.68 4.15
CA PRO A 97 14.27 1.23 4.54
C PRO A 97 14.55 2.58 3.84
N HIS A 98 13.83 3.64 4.21
CA HIS A 98 14.19 4.98 3.76
C HIS A 98 15.40 5.50 4.52
N LYS A 99 16.34 6.06 3.80
CA LYS A 99 17.55 6.65 4.36
C LYS A 99 17.82 8.02 3.76
N ASP A 100 18.29 8.93 4.59
CA ASP A 100 18.91 10.18 4.14
C ASP A 100 20.39 9.96 3.72
N ASP A 101 21.06 11.04 3.29
CA ASP A 101 22.46 11.00 2.87
C ASP A 101 23.44 10.59 4.02
N GLU A 102 22.99 10.68 5.27
CA GLU A 102 23.73 10.34 6.47
C GLU A 102 23.45 8.89 6.93
N GLY A 103 22.50 8.22 6.29
CA GLY A 103 22.08 6.86 6.60
C GLY A 103 21.02 6.74 7.70
N ASN A 104 20.47 7.88 8.19
CA ASN A 104 19.36 7.86 9.13
C ASN A 104 18.04 7.52 8.42
N SER A 105 17.14 6.83 9.13
CA SER A 105 15.81 6.58 8.58
C SER A 105 15.02 7.89 8.44
N SER A 106 14.43 8.11 7.26
CA SER A 106 13.80 9.36 6.90
C SER A 106 12.59 9.09 6.00
N GLY A 107 11.45 8.82 6.63
CA GLY A 107 10.17 8.63 5.95
C GLY A 107 9.49 9.95 5.62
N LEU A 108 8.51 9.89 4.72
CA LEU A 108 7.55 10.98 4.48
C LEU A 108 6.18 10.37 4.24
N ASN A 109 5.41 10.25 5.31
CA ASN A 109 4.11 9.61 5.30
C ASN A 109 3.01 10.67 5.11
N LEU A 110 2.06 10.37 4.25
CA LEU A 110 0.95 11.26 3.94
C LEU A 110 -0.38 10.53 4.09
N LEU A 111 -1.20 10.93 5.04
CA LEU A 111 -2.59 10.49 5.12
C LEU A 111 -3.38 11.20 4.02
N VAL A 112 -3.96 10.42 3.12
CA VAL A 112 -4.69 10.89 1.94
C VAL A 112 -6.16 10.55 2.09
N ARG A 113 -7.01 11.57 2.26
CA ARG A 113 -8.45 11.43 2.17
C ARG A 113 -8.87 11.65 0.74
N CYS A 114 -9.44 10.63 0.10
CA CYS A 114 -9.99 10.68 -1.25
C CYS A 114 -11.51 10.71 -1.19
N ASN A 115 -12.12 11.63 -1.95
CA ASN A 115 -13.58 11.70 -2.10
C ASN A 115 -13.96 11.81 -3.59
N PRO A 116 -13.79 10.72 -4.35
CA PRO A 116 -14.03 10.72 -5.79
C PRO A 116 -15.53 10.72 -6.09
N LYS A 117 -15.94 11.48 -7.11
CA LYS A 117 -17.35 11.57 -7.49
C LYS A 117 -17.90 10.21 -7.99
N GLY A 118 -18.96 9.74 -7.34
CA GLY A 118 -19.66 8.50 -7.74
C GLY A 118 -18.95 7.20 -7.37
N ARG A 119 -17.96 7.28 -6.48
CA ARG A 119 -17.22 6.14 -5.91
C ARG A 119 -17.14 6.33 -4.39
N TYR A 120 -16.63 5.32 -3.68
CA TYR A 120 -16.51 5.39 -2.23
C TYR A 120 -15.41 6.36 -1.80
N SER A 121 -15.69 7.14 -0.77
CA SER A 121 -14.66 7.91 -0.06
C SER A 121 -13.72 6.96 0.68
N SER A 122 -12.46 7.33 0.80
CA SER A 122 -11.45 6.49 1.44
C SER A 122 -10.38 7.31 2.13
N VAL A 123 -9.71 6.68 3.10
CA VAL A 123 -8.50 7.16 3.75
C VAL A 123 -7.41 6.13 3.54
N GLY A 124 -6.22 6.55 3.15
CA GLY A 124 -5.05 5.68 3.04
C GLY A 124 -3.79 6.41 3.45
N ILE A 125 -2.70 5.70 3.67
CA ILE A 125 -1.40 6.29 3.97
C ILE A 125 -0.47 6.07 2.80
N ALA A 126 -0.03 7.18 2.20
CA ALA A 126 0.92 7.18 1.10
C ALA A 126 2.34 7.34 1.62
N ASP A 127 3.26 6.54 1.11
CA ASP A 127 4.68 6.71 1.31
C ASP A 127 5.26 7.62 0.21
N MET A 128 5.33 8.91 0.50
CA MET A 128 5.84 9.90 -0.45
C MET A 128 7.37 9.82 -0.63
N ALA A 129 8.09 9.22 0.32
CA ALA A 129 9.54 9.06 0.22
C ALA A 129 9.96 8.05 -0.87
N LEU A 130 9.04 7.19 -1.33
CA LEU A 130 9.26 6.33 -2.52
C LEU A 130 9.63 7.13 -3.78
N LEU A 131 9.23 8.39 -3.86
CA LEU A 131 9.60 9.28 -4.97
C LEU A 131 11.11 9.54 -5.04
N SER A 132 11.85 9.37 -3.94
CA SER A 132 13.31 9.48 -3.92
C SER A 132 13.97 8.42 -4.80
N MET A 133 13.36 7.25 -4.95
CA MET A 133 13.86 6.15 -5.76
C MET A 133 13.80 6.44 -7.27
N VAL A 134 12.95 7.38 -7.69
CA VAL A 134 12.87 7.88 -9.07
C VAL A 134 13.54 9.23 -9.24
N GLY A 135 14.45 9.60 -8.32
CA GLY A 135 15.27 10.81 -8.40
C GLY A 135 14.58 12.10 -7.95
N MET A 136 13.46 11.98 -7.23
CA MET A 136 12.80 13.12 -6.58
C MET A 136 13.10 13.04 -5.08
N PRO A 137 13.97 13.90 -4.50
CA PRO A 137 14.32 13.83 -3.09
C PRO A 137 13.11 14.22 -2.22
N TYR A 138 12.48 13.23 -1.63
CA TYR A 138 11.29 13.37 -0.79
C TYR A 138 11.50 12.64 0.53
N TYR A 139 11.89 13.41 1.55
CA TYR A 139 12.13 12.96 2.92
C TYR A 139 11.35 13.83 3.91
N ALA A 140 11.45 13.51 5.19
CA ALA A 140 10.83 14.28 6.26
C ALA A 140 11.05 15.79 6.06
N GLY A 141 9.98 16.59 6.20
CA GLY A 141 10.01 18.04 6.01
C GLY A 141 10.07 18.54 4.56
N ALA A 142 10.19 17.65 3.54
CA ALA A 142 10.30 18.08 2.15
C ALA A 142 9.12 18.94 1.68
N LEU A 143 7.89 18.65 2.15
CA LEU A 143 6.68 19.39 1.78
C LEU A 143 6.62 20.82 2.34
N ASP A 144 7.46 21.15 3.31
CA ASP A 144 7.57 22.50 3.89
C ASP A 144 8.49 23.42 3.09
N SER A 145 9.30 22.89 2.16
CA SER A 145 10.32 23.64 1.43
C SER A 145 9.77 24.59 0.36
N GLY A 146 8.47 24.56 0.07
CA GLY A 146 7.80 25.49 -0.82
C GLY A 146 6.74 24.87 -1.73
N LYS A 147 6.05 25.71 -2.52
CA LYS A 147 4.95 25.24 -3.37
C LYS A 147 5.37 24.24 -4.46
N ALA A 148 6.59 24.36 -4.97
CA ALA A 148 7.11 23.46 -5.99
C ALA A 148 7.30 22.02 -5.47
N SER A 149 7.67 21.89 -4.20
CA SER A 149 7.82 20.58 -3.54
C SER A 149 6.49 19.83 -3.38
N ARG A 150 5.35 20.49 -3.55
CA ARG A 150 4.01 19.89 -3.44
C ARG A 150 3.47 19.35 -4.77
N ILE A 151 4.15 19.61 -5.89
CA ILE A 151 3.69 19.11 -7.22
C ILE A 151 3.53 17.59 -7.22
N PRO A 152 4.46 16.78 -6.68
CA PRO A 152 4.33 15.33 -6.65
C PRO A 152 3.17 14.78 -5.81
N LEU A 153 2.48 15.60 -5.00
CA LEU A 153 1.25 15.19 -4.29
C LEU A 153 0.16 14.69 -5.25
N MET A 154 0.26 15.04 -6.54
CA MET A 154 -0.65 14.48 -7.56
C MET A 154 -0.60 12.95 -7.63
N PHE A 155 0.48 12.33 -7.19
CA PHE A 155 0.65 10.88 -7.17
C PHE A 155 0.16 10.23 -5.86
N ALA A 156 -0.13 11.01 -4.83
CA ALA A 156 -0.44 10.50 -3.50
C ALA A 156 -1.52 9.42 -3.45
N PRO A 157 -2.67 9.50 -4.18
CA PRO A 157 -3.67 8.44 -4.18
C PRO A 157 -3.14 7.07 -4.66
N TYR A 158 -2.09 7.05 -5.49
CA TYR A 158 -1.46 5.84 -6.01
C TYR A 158 -0.18 5.44 -5.28
N LEU A 159 0.26 6.24 -4.32
CA LEU A 159 1.36 5.91 -3.41
C LEU A 159 0.86 5.40 -2.06
N CYS A 160 -0.47 5.27 -1.89
CA CYS A 160 -1.04 4.63 -0.71
C CYS A 160 -0.61 3.15 -0.68
N MET A 161 -0.05 2.74 0.45
CA MET A 161 0.37 1.36 0.70
C MET A 161 -0.76 0.54 1.32
N ASP A 162 -1.77 1.22 1.83
CA ASP A 162 -2.98 0.68 2.43
C ASP A 162 -4.08 1.74 2.49
N GLY A 163 -5.24 1.34 2.99
CA GLY A 163 -6.34 2.26 3.25
C GLY A 163 -7.62 1.54 3.62
N ILE A 164 -8.60 2.35 3.96
CA ILE A 164 -9.97 1.93 4.27
C ILE A 164 -10.95 2.84 3.55
N ASN A 165 -12.08 2.32 3.11
CA ASN A 165 -13.15 3.12 2.52
C ASN A 165 -14.35 3.30 3.46
N GLU A 166 -15.29 4.16 3.07
CA GLU A 166 -16.49 4.48 3.85
C GLU A 166 -17.44 3.29 4.09
N LYS A 167 -17.23 2.16 3.42
CA LYS A 167 -17.97 0.91 3.62
C LYS A 167 -17.30 -0.03 4.61
N GLY A 168 -16.13 0.37 5.13
CA GLY A 168 -15.35 -0.44 6.05
C GLY A 168 -14.54 -1.54 5.37
N LEU A 169 -14.40 -1.49 4.02
CA LEU A 169 -13.44 -2.36 3.35
C LEU A 169 -12.05 -1.74 3.48
N SER A 170 -11.09 -2.48 4.03
CA SER A 170 -9.69 -2.10 4.02
C SER A 170 -8.83 -3.04 3.19
N ALA A 171 -7.75 -2.52 2.64
CA ALA A 171 -6.79 -3.28 1.86
C ALA A 171 -5.38 -2.77 2.11
N SER A 172 -4.41 -3.69 2.12
CA SER A 172 -3.00 -3.42 2.41
C SER A 172 -2.10 -4.18 1.45
N ILE A 173 -1.12 -3.49 0.87
CA ILE A 173 -0.10 -4.09 -0.01
C ILE A 173 1.05 -4.57 0.87
N LEU A 174 1.47 -5.84 0.71
CA LEU A 174 2.63 -6.39 1.35
C LEU A 174 3.58 -6.95 0.28
N ALA A 175 4.86 -6.64 0.41
CA ALA A 175 5.87 -7.16 -0.51
C ALA A 175 6.11 -8.65 -0.27
N LEU A 176 6.41 -9.36 -1.35
CA LEU A 176 6.85 -10.73 -1.34
C LEU A 176 8.28 -10.79 -1.87
N ASP A 177 9.13 -11.56 -1.22
CA ASP A 177 10.45 -11.82 -1.74
C ASP A 177 10.35 -12.77 -2.96
N THR A 178 10.95 -12.34 -4.07
CA THR A 178 11.00 -13.16 -5.27
C THR A 178 12.21 -14.09 -5.22
N LYS A 179 11.99 -15.36 -5.51
CA LYS A 179 13.08 -16.30 -5.67
C LYS A 179 13.84 -15.95 -6.95
N ASP A 180 15.16 -15.82 -6.84
CA ASP A 180 16.05 -15.54 -7.98
C ASP A 180 15.81 -14.23 -8.72
N GLY A 181 15.04 -13.28 -8.15
CA GLY A 181 14.76 -11.96 -8.74
C GLY A 181 13.80 -12.01 -9.93
N GLU A 182 13.09 -13.10 -10.15
CA GLU A 182 12.06 -13.22 -11.18
C GLU A 182 10.67 -13.00 -10.58
N THR A 183 9.95 -12.00 -11.09
CA THR A 183 8.56 -11.74 -10.69
C THR A 183 7.61 -12.79 -11.27
N ALA A 184 6.71 -13.30 -10.43
CA ALA A 184 5.59 -14.11 -10.87
C ALA A 184 4.31 -13.27 -11.12
N MET A 185 4.29 -12.00 -10.71
CA MET A 185 3.18 -11.05 -10.94
C MET A 185 3.22 -10.48 -12.38
N ASN A 186 2.85 -11.29 -13.35
CA ASN A 186 2.89 -10.91 -14.77
C ASN A 186 1.71 -11.48 -15.56
N GLN A 187 0.51 -11.41 -15.00
CA GLN A 187 -0.71 -11.89 -15.65
C GLN A 187 -0.91 -11.25 -17.03
N ASN A 188 -1.37 -12.03 -18.01
CA ASN A 188 -1.57 -11.59 -19.37
C ASN A 188 -2.80 -12.21 -20.05
N GLU A 189 -3.85 -12.48 -19.29
CA GLU A 189 -5.10 -13.01 -19.83
C GLU A 189 -5.74 -12.04 -20.82
N GLU A 190 -6.13 -12.56 -21.99
CA GLU A 190 -6.70 -11.76 -23.07
C GLU A 190 -8.04 -11.13 -22.64
N GLY A 191 -8.24 -9.88 -23.00
CA GLY A 191 -9.47 -9.13 -22.69
C GLY A 191 -9.52 -8.48 -21.31
N LYS A 192 -8.61 -8.81 -20.41
CA LYS A 192 -8.50 -8.16 -19.10
C LYS A 192 -7.59 -6.93 -19.14
N LYS A 193 -7.96 -5.87 -18.40
CA LYS A 193 -7.12 -4.68 -18.22
C LYS A 193 -5.99 -5.01 -17.25
N SER A 194 -4.76 -4.62 -17.58
CA SER A 194 -3.62 -4.75 -16.67
C SER A 194 -3.54 -3.58 -15.69
N LEU A 195 -3.33 -3.89 -14.42
CA LEU A 195 -3.14 -2.96 -13.31
C LEU A 195 -1.86 -3.33 -12.54
N MET A 196 -1.13 -2.34 -12.07
CA MET A 196 -0.14 -2.53 -11.02
C MET A 196 -0.83 -2.63 -9.65
N ILE A 197 -0.16 -3.20 -8.66
CA ILE A 197 -0.75 -3.50 -7.36
C ILE A 197 -1.31 -2.25 -6.65
N ASN A 198 -0.61 -1.12 -6.73
CA ASN A 198 -1.07 0.15 -6.17
C ASN A 198 -2.32 0.71 -6.88
N ALA A 199 -2.41 0.51 -8.20
CA ALA A 199 -3.62 0.86 -8.95
C ALA A 199 -4.78 -0.06 -8.61
N LEU A 200 -4.53 -1.35 -8.38
CA LEU A 200 -5.52 -2.30 -7.90
C LEU A 200 -6.05 -1.90 -6.52
N LEU A 201 -5.15 -1.61 -5.55
CA LEU A 201 -5.52 -1.10 -4.23
C LEU A 201 -6.48 0.09 -4.36
N ARG A 202 -6.09 1.10 -5.15
CA ARG A 202 -6.93 2.30 -5.35
C ARG A 202 -8.30 1.96 -5.93
N GLN A 203 -8.37 1.08 -6.92
CA GLN A 203 -9.63 0.68 -7.55
C GLN A 203 -10.53 -0.12 -6.58
N ILE A 204 -9.96 -0.98 -5.76
CA ILE A 204 -10.70 -1.73 -4.74
C ILE A 204 -11.28 -0.76 -3.70
N LEU A 205 -10.49 0.17 -3.17
CA LEU A 205 -10.98 1.16 -2.20
C LEU A 205 -12.08 2.06 -2.79
N ASP A 206 -11.99 2.38 -4.07
CA ASP A 206 -12.96 3.26 -4.74
C ASP A 206 -14.29 2.57 -5.08
N ASN A 207 -14.30 1.24 -5.30
CA ASN A 207 -15.43 0.59 -5.96
C ASN A 207 -15.99 -0.63 -5.21
N CYS A 208 -15.31 -1.18 -4.22
CA CYS A 208 -15.73 -2.41 -3.53
C CYS A 208 -16.19 -2.10 -2.10
N ALA A 209 -17.32 -2.68 -1.68
CA ALA A 209 -17.87 -2.52 -0.34
C ALA A 209 -17.61 -3.74 0.58
N SER A 210 -17.20 -4.88 0.01
CA SER A 210 -17.00 -6.13 0.73
C SER A 210 -15.84 -6.93 0.14
N LEU A 211 -15.36 -7.93 0.90
CA LEU A 211 -14.33 -8.87 0.44
C LEU A 211 -14.77 -9.58 -0.87
N ASP A 212 -16.02 -10.02 -0.94
CA ASP A 212 -16.55 -10.69 -2.15
C ASP A 212 -16.53 -9.79 -3.40
N GLU A 213 -16.81 -8.50 -3.24
CA GLU A 213 -16.73 -7.53 -4.34
C GLU A 213 -15.26 -7.31 -4.76
N ALA A 214 -14.34 -7.25 -3.79
CA ALA A 214 -12.91 -7.12 -4.07
C ALA A 214 -12.35 -8.35 -4.81
N VAL A 215 -12.76 -9.58 -4.41
CA VAL A 215 -12.42 -10.81 -5.13
C VAL A 215 -12.88 -10.75 -6.58
N LYS A 216 -14.17 -10.44 -6.81
CA LYS A 216 -14.73 -10.33 -8.17
C LYS A 216 -14.03 -9.25 -8.99
N PHE A 217 -13.63 -8.15 -8.38
CA PHE A 217 -12.88 -7.10 -9.07
C PHE A 217 -11.51 -7.61 -9.50
N ALA A 218 -10.76 -8.26 -8.58
CA ALA A 218 -9.43 -8.78 -8.85
C ALA A 218 -9.42 -9.90 -9.90
N GLU A 219 -10.46 -10.74 -9.96
CA GLU A 219 -10.65 -11.78 -11.00
C GLU A 219 -10.79 -11.21 -12.42
N ASN A 220 -11.25 -9.96 -12.54
CA ASN A 220 -11.55 -9.33 -13.84
C ASN A 220 -10.43 -8.42 -14.38
N VAL A 221 -9.26 -8.40 -13.74
CA VAL A 221 -8.09 -7.63 -14.16
C VAL A 221 -6.86 -8.53 -14.21
N ASN A 222 -5.86 -8.12 -14.98
CA ASN A 222 -4.52 -8.67 -14.89
C ASN A 222 -3.70 -7.83 -13.90
N VAL A 223 -3.05 -8.48 -12.94
CA VAL A 223 -2.16 -7.81 -12.01
C VAL A 223 -0.71 -8.04 -12.42
N VAL A 224 0.04 -6.96 -12.56
CA VAL A 224 1.40 -6.98 -13.12
C VAL A 224 2.35 -6.15 -12.27
N SER A 225 3.61 -6.57 -12.21
CA SER A 225 4.74 -5.80 -11.69
C SER A 225 5.72 -5.49 -12.80
N THR A 226 6.26 -4.27 -12.82
CA THR A 226 7.22 -3.83 -13.85
C THR A 226 8.64 -3.77 -13.34
N PHE A 227 8.86 -3.72 -12.01
CA PHE A 227 10.19 -3.65 -11.39
C PHE A 227 10.70 -4.97 -10.81
N GLY A 228 10.00 -6.08 -11.10
CA GLY A 228 10.47 -7.41 -10.71
C GLY A 228 10.27 -7.76 -9.23
N HIS A 229 9.34 -7.09 -8.55
CA HIS A 229 8.93 -7.43 -7.19
C HIS A 229 7.53 -8.01 -7.19
N ASP A 230 7.31 -9.02 -6.37
CA ASP A 230 5.99 -9.57 -6.15
C ASP A 230 5.36 -8.94 -4.90
N PHE A 231 4.03 -8.91 -4.90
CA PHE A 231 3.23 -8.39 -3.80
C PHE A 231 2.00 -9.26 -3.61
N HIS A 232 1.47 -9.24 -2.42
CA HIS A 232 0.11 -9.70 -2.18
C HIS A 232 -0.72 -8.60 -1.52
N LEU A 233 -2.04 -8.75 -1.58
CA LEU A 233 -2.97 -7.81 -1.00
C LEU A 233 -3.73 -8.49 0.12
N PHE A 234 -3.66 -7.95 1.35
CA PHE A 234 -4.51 -8.36 2.45
C PHE A 234 -5.76 -7.48 2.45
N VAL A 235 -6.94 -8.10 2.34
CA VAL A 235 -8.23 -7.41 2.24
C VAL A 235 -9.13 -7.86 3.38
N THR A 236 -9.80 -6.89 4.02
CA THR A 236 -10.73 -7.12 5.12
C THR A 236 -12.01 -6.30 4.93
N ASP A 237 -13.11 -6.72 5.53
CA ASP A 237 -14.36 -5.97 5.47
C ASP A 237 -15.03 -5.79 6.86
N ALA A 238 -16.06 -4.97 6.91
CA ALA A 238 -16.82 -4.67 8.14
C ALA A 238 -17.53 -5.89 8.75
N ALA A 239 -17.70 -6.97 7.99
CA ALA A 239 -18.29 -8.21 8.50
C ALA A 239 -17.26 -9.12 9.20
N GLY A 240 -15.98 -8.73 9.19
CA GLY A 240 -14.88 -9.51 9.78
C GLY A 240 -14.34 -10.61 8.85
N ASN A 241 -14.65 -10.53 7.56
CA ASN A 241 -14.00 -11.39 6.58
C ASN A 241 -12.63 -10.83 6.23
N SER A 242 -11.65 -11.72 6.05
CA SER A 242 -10.29 -11.36 5.67
C SER A 242 -9.65 -12.41 4.78
N ALA A 243 -8.89 -11.98 3.78
CA ALA A 243 -8.16 -12.86 2.88
C ALA A 243 -6.90 -12.19 2.32
N VAL A 244 -5.95 -13.01 1.93
CA VAL A 244 -4.80 -12.63 1.12
C VAL A 244 -5.11 -12.95 -0.34
N PHE A 245 -4.85 -11.98 -1.21
CA PHE A 245 -4.92 -12.11 -2.67
C PHE A 245 -3.51 -12.23 -3.21
N GLU A 246 -3.24 -13.29 -3.94
CA GLU A 246 -1.92 -13.59 -4.50
C GLU A 246 -2.01 -13.90 -5.99
N TRP A 247 -0.99 -13.48 -6.73
CA TRP A 247 -0.88 -13.67 -8.18
C TRP A 247 0.42 -14.36 -8.50
N ARG A 248 0.33 -15.45 -9.24
CA ARG A 248 1.49 -16.17 -9.73
C ARG A 248 1.27 -16.57 -11.19
N TYR A 249 1.95 -15.92 -12.09
CA TYR A 249 1.69 -16.00 -13.53
C TYR A 249 0.23 -15.64 -13.83
N ASN A 250 -0.55 -16.49 -14.48
CA ASN A 250 -1.98 -16.26 -14.73
C ASN A 250 -2.90 -16.73 -13.59
N ASP A 251 -2.36 -17.41 -12.58
CA ASP A 251 -3.15 -17.86 -11.45
C ASP A 251 -3.43 -16.72 -10.47
N PHE A 252 -4.66 -16.64 -9.99
CA PHE A 252 -5.11 -15.79 -8.91
C PHE A 252 -5.64 -16.64 -7.77
N THR A 253 -5.11 -16.45 -6.59
CA THR A 253 -5.46 -17.23 -5.39
C THR A 253 -6.00 -16.32 -4.31
N VAL A 254 -7.06 -16.78 -3.63
CA VAL A 254 -7.67 -16.14 -2.46
C VAL A 254 -7.53 -17.06 -1.28
N THR A 255 -6.74 -16.67 -0.28
CA THR A 255 -6.52 -17.45 0.92
C THR A 255 -7.12 -16.74 2.13
N TYR A 256 -8.14 -17.35 2.74
CA TYR A 256 -8.80 -16.78 3.92
C TYR A 256 -7.92 -16.95 5.16
N THR A 257 -7.50 -15.83 5.75
CA THR A 257 -6.63 -15.77 6.92
C THR A 257 -6.81 -14.46 7.65
N ASN A 258 -6.55 -14.45 8.96
CA ASN A 258 -6.63 -13.24 9.78
C ASN A 258 -5.29 -12.49 9.91
N ALA A 259 -4.21 -12.99 9.32
CA ALA A 259 -2.91 -12.34 9.35
C ALA A 259 -2.10 -12.62 8.07
N ALA A 260 -1.21 -11.70 7.73
CA ALA A 260 -0.22 -11.87 6.66
C ALA A 260 1.07 -11.09 6.97
N THR A 261 2.18 -11.55 6.39
CA THR A 261 3.46 -10.84 6.35
C THR A 261 4.07 -10.94 4.95
N ASN A 262 5.35 -11.27 4.78
CA ASN A 262 6.05 -11.16 3.50
C ASN A 262 6.40 -12.52 2.85
N PHE A 263 5.50 -13.47 2.87
CA PHE A 263 5.65 -14.76 2.17
C PHE A 263 4.34 -15.22 1.54
N TYR A 264 4.43 -16.04 0.50
CA TYR A 264 3.26 -16.63 -0.16
C TYR A 264 2.48 -17.54 0.79
N VAL A 265 1.17 -17.34 0.87
CA VAL A 265 0.27 -18.08 1.77
C VAL A 265 -0.48 -19.17 1.01
N GLY A 266 -0.86 -18.91 -0.23
CA GLY A 266 -1.73 -19.77 -1.04
C GLY A 266 -1.02 -20.66 -2.05
N TYR A 267 0.30 -20.52 -2.22
CA TYR A 267 1.07 -21.30 -3.19
C TYR A 267 2.08 -22.22 -2.52
N ASP A 268 2.08 -23.49 -2.96
CA ASP A 268 3.19 -24.40 -2.70
C ASP A 268 4.31 -24.09 -3.71
N ASP A 269 5.32 -23.36 -3.27
CA ASP A 269 6.50 -23.03 -4.06
C ASP A 269 7.64 -24.05 -3.88
N GLY A 270 7.32 -25.21 -3.26
CA GLY A 270 8.29 -26.27 -2.92
C GLY A 270 9.10 -25.96 -1.67
N CYS A 271 8.72 -24.92 -0.92
CA CYS A 271 9.22 -24.72 0.44
C CYS A 271 8.29 -25.42 1.45
N ASP A 272 8.86 -25.77 2.62
CA ASP A 272 8.09 -26.40 3.72
C ASP A 272 7.09 -25.44 4.40
N CYS A 273 6.78 -24.33 3.77
CA CYS A 273 5.94 -23.25 4.28
C CYS A 273 4.58 -23.14 3.59
N TYR A 274 4.18 -24.14 2.81
CA TYR A 274 2.82 -24.22 2.29
C TYR A 274 1.83 -24.51 3.42
N TYR A 275 0.97 -23.54 3.66
CA TYR A 275 -0.03 -23.61 4.71
C TYR A 275 -1.45 -23.88 4.22
N GLY A 276 -1.63 -24.22 2.96
CA GLY A 276 -2.94 -24.41 2.34
C GLY A 276 -3.89 -25.32 3.08
N ASP A 277 -3.37 -26.36 3.75
CA ASP A 277 -4.19 -27.28 4.57
C ASP A 277 -4.36 -26.81 6.02
N VAL A 278 -3.46 -25.96 6.53
CA VAL A 278 -3.49 -25.48 7.91
C VAL A 278 -4.39 -24.25 8.04
N LEU A 279 -4.56 -23.49 6.97
CA LEU A 279 -5.45 -22.33 6.92
C LEU A 279 -6.94 -22.68 6.99
N LYS A 280 -7.31 -23.95 6.89
CA LYS A 280 -8.68 -24.40 7.18
C LYS A 280 -9.17 -23.99 8.57
N ASP A 281 -8.23 -23.77 9.49
CA ASP A 281 -8.51 -23.31 10.85
C ASP A 281 -8.29 -21.78 11.05
N ARG A 282 -8.01 -21.03 9.98
CA ARG A 282 -7.69 -19.58 9.96
C ARG A 282 -6.46 -19.15 10.79
N PHE A 283 -5.82 -20.06 11.50
CA PHE A 283 -4.61 -19.82 12.27
C PHE A 283 -3.52 -20.77 11.82
N VAL A 284 -2.48 -20.22 11.25
CA VAL A 284 -1.32 -20.99 10.84
C VAL A 284 -0.47 -21.32 12.05
N LYS A 285 -0.31 -22.62 12.32
CA LYS A 285 0.68 -23.06 13.30
C LYS A 285 2.07 -22.89 12.70
N ALA A 286 2.78 -21.94 13.21
CA ALA A 286 4.11 -21.54 12.76
C ALA A 286 5.22 -22.60 12.94
N GLU A 287 4.89 -23.78 13.44
CA GLU A 287 5.84 -24.82 13.83
C GLU A 287 6.56 -25.49 12.67
N ASN A 288 6.00 -25.40 11.44
CA ASN A 288 6.45 -26.19 10.30
C ASN A 288 7.28 -25.44 9.25
N VAL A 289 7.62 -24.17 9.46
CA VAL A 289 8.39 -23.39 8.47
C VAL A 289 9.89 -23.55 8.69
N SER A 290 10.62 -23.91 7.63
CA SER A 290 12.04 -24.16 7.71
C SER A 290 12.84 -22.90 8.11
N TRP A 291 13.94 -23.10 8.79
CA TRP A 291 14.79 -22.01 9.28
C TRP A 291 15.49 -21.26 8.13
N GLU A 292 15.79 -21.94 7.04
CA GLU A 292 16.39 -21.36 5.82
C GLU A 292 15.44 -20.42 5.11
N TYR A 293 14.15 -20.75 5.08
CA TYR A 293 13.12 -19.85 4.56
C TYR A 293 12.96 -18.58 5.41
N ARG A 294 13.18 -18.64 6.70
CA ARG A 294 13.11 -17.50 7.62
C ARG A 294 14.12 -16.41 7.30
N TYR A 295 15.31 -16.80 6.86
CA TYR A 295 16.43 -15.88 6.61
C TYR A 295 16.64 -15.59 5.13
N GLY A 296 16.28 -16.51 4.24
CA GLY A 296 16.39 -16.31 2.80
C GLY A 296 15.32 -15.40 2.21
N TYR A 297 14.18 -15.27 2.90
CA TYR A 297 13.01 -14.50 2.45
C TYR A 297 12.54 -13.48 3.49
N GLY A 298 13.48 -12.88 4.19
CA GLY A 298 13.22 -11.78 5.09
C GLY A 298 12.60 -12.18 6.43
N HIS A 299 12.38 -11.18 7.25
CA HIS A 299 11.90 -11.30 8.63
C HIS A 299 10.39 -11.57 8.74
N GLY A 300 9.71 -11.80 7.62
CA GLY A 300 8.27 -12.00 7.54
C GLY A 300 7.77 -13.10 8.45
N TYR A 301 8.47 -14.22 8.46
CA TYR A 301 8.03 -15.40 9.19
C TYR A 301 8.08 -15.24 10.73
N GLY A 302 9.14 -14.69 11.29
CA GLY A 302 9.24 -14.46 12.74
C GLY A 302 8.13 -13.56 13.26
N ARG A 303 7.78 -12.51 12.49
CA ARG A 303 6.67 -11.61 12.79
C ARG A 303 5.33 -12.32 12.65
N PHE A 304 5.15 -13.11 11.59
CA PHE A 304 3.94 -13.90 11.39
C PHE A 304 3.70 -14.89 12.54
N LYS A 305 4.76 -15.61 12.97
CA LYS A 305 4.69 -16.50 14.12
C LYS A 305 4.21 -15.79 15.37
N LYS A 306 4.78 -14.62 15.66
CA LYS A 306 4.38 -13.80 16.80
C LYS A 306 2.92 -13.35 16.72
N LEU A 307 2.48 -12.92 15.53
CA LEU A 307 1.06 -12.57 15.29
C LEU A 307 0.16 -13.78 15.54
N ALA A 308 0.44 -14.92 14.91
CA ALA A 308 -0.38 -16.11 14.98
C ALA A 308 -0.52 -16.64 16.42
N GLU A 309 0.59 -16.73 17.18
CA GLU A 309 0.59 -17.19 18.58
C GLU A 309 -0.21 -16.24 19.48
N THR A 310 -0.02 -14.92 19.32
CA THR A 310 -0.74 -13.93 20.11
C THR A 310 -2.23 -13.93 19.77
N MET A 311 -2.57 -13.95 18.49
CA MET A 311 -3.97 -13.95 18.03
C MET A 311 -4.70 -15.22 18.46
N GLU A 312 -4.07 -16.41 18.39
CA GLU A 312 -4.67 -17.67 18.83
C GLU A 312 -5.02 -17.62 20.32
N ALA A 313 -4.18 -16.99 21.14
CA ALA A 313 -4.45 -16.82 22.58
C ALA A 313 -5.67 -15.93 22.86
N HIS A 314 -6.06 -15.05 21.93
CA HIS A 314 -7.18 -14.12 22.04
C HIS A 314 -8.46 -14.60 21.34
N VAL A 315 -8.48 -15.81 20.78
CA VAL A 315 -9.71 -16.39 20.19
C VAL A 315 -10.62 -16.90 21.27
N THR A 316 -11.73 -16.21 21.48
CA THR A 316 -12.77 -16.60 22.44
C THR A 316 -13.91 -17.38 21.78
N ASP A 317 -14.20 -17.12 20.50
CA ASP A 317 -15.23 -17.81 19.72
C ASP A 317 -14.59 -18.63 18.59
N ARG A 318 -14.61 -19.94 18.75
CA ARG A 318 -14.09 -20.91 17.78
C ARG A 318 -14.91 -21.00 16.49
N ASN A 319 -16.14 -20.47 16.46
CA ASN A 319 -16.96 -20.48 15.23
C ASN A 319 -16.53 -19.38 14.26
N THR A 320 -16.21 -18.21 14.75
CA THR A 320 -15.75 -17.08 13.95
C THR A 320 -14.25 -17.08 13.76
N CYS A 321 -13.49 -17.65 14.73
CA CYS A 321 -12.04 -17.60 14.78
C CYS A 321 -11.44 -16.18 14.66
N VAL A 322 -12.23 -15.14 14.94
CA VAL A 322 -11.74 -13.77 15.01
C VAL A 322 -11.22 -13.52 16.41
N PRO A 323 -9.95 -13.11 16.59
CA PRO A 323 -9.41 -12.77 17.89
C PRO A 323 -10.14 -11.55 18.47
N SER A 324 -10.07 -11.36 19.79
CA SER A 324 -10.58 -10.17 20.45
C SER A 324 -9.51 -9.56 21.33
N MET A 325 -9.11 -8.33 21.01
CA MET A 325 -8.08 -7.53 21.69
C MET A 325 -8.59 -6.11 21.84
N THR A 326 -8.17 -5.40 22.89
CA THR A 326 -8.40 -3.96 22.96
C THR A 326 -7.61 -3.23 21.90
N ASP A 327 -7.97 -1.99 21.57
CA ASP A 327 -7.20 -1.16 20.65
C ASP A 327 -5.75 -0.97 21.14
N GLU A 328 -5.53 -0.89 22.47
CA GLU A 328 -4.21 -0.82 23.09
C GLU A 328 -3.42 -2.13 22.88
N GLU A 329 -4.01 -3.29 23.16
CA GLU A 329 -3.36 -4.60 22.93
C GLU A 329 -3.04 -4.82 21.44
N ALA A 330 -3.89 -4.36 20.54
CA ALA A 330 -3.66 -4.44 19.10
C ALA A 330 -2.50 -3.53 18.66
N MET A 331 -2.40 -2.31 19.21
CA MET A 331 -1.27 -1.41 18.94
C MET A 331 0.03 -1.94 19.56
N ASP A 332 -0.03 -2.52 20.76
CA ASP A 332 1.11 -3.19 21.40
C ASP A 332 1.60 -4.39 20.57
N LEU A 333 0.69 -5.16 19.99
CA LEU A 333 1.06 -6.25 19.09
C LEU A 333 1.76 -5.73 17.84
N LEU A 334 1.27 -4.61 17.25
CA LEU A 334 1.98 -3.92 16.16
C LEU A 334 3.37 -3.45 16.59
N ALA A 335 3.51 -2.87 17.78
CA ALA A 335 4.79 -2.46 18.34
C ALA A 335 5.77 -3.65 18.48
N ASN A 336 5.26 -4.80 18.97
CA ASN A 336 6.04 -6.02 19.16
C ASN A 336 6.53 -6.67 17.86
N VAL A 337 5.88 -6.41 16.72
CA VAL A 337 6.28 -6.89 15.39
C VAL A 337 6.81 -5.78 14.50
N SER A 338 7.00 -4.57 15.03
CA SER A 338 7.63 -3.47 14.33
C SER A 338 9.13 -3.70 14.15
N GLN A 339 9.72 -3.05 13.15
CA GLN A 339 11.13 -3.22 12.82
C GLN A 339 11.92 -1.93 13.02
N GLU A 340 13.13 -2.07 13.57
CA GLU A 340 14.20 -1.07 13.47
C GLU A 340 15.13 -1.46 12.32
N TYR A 341 15.64 -0.45 11.64
CA TYR A 341 16.64 -0.70 10.61
C TYR A 341 17.92 -1.26 11.24
N ASP A 342 18.32 -2.43 10.78
CA ASP A 342 19.59 -3.06 11.11
C ASP A 342 20.34 -3.35 9.80
N PRO A 343 21.48 -2.68 9.54
CA PRO A 343 22.24 -2.88 8.32
C PRO A 343 22.86 -4.28 8.21
N ASP A 344 23.16 -4.94 9.32
CA ASP A 344 23.76 -6.28 9.34
C ASP A 344 22.73 -7.36 9.04
N LEU A 345 21.48 -7.13 9.46
CA LEU A 345 20.34 -8.03 9.22
C LEU A 345 19.50 -7.62 8.02
N MET A 346 19.80 -6.49 7.40
CA MET A 346 19.04 -5.90 6.28
C MET A 346 17.56 -5.73 6.59
N THR A 347 17.22 -5.40 7.84
CA THR A 347 15.83 -5.14 8.25
C THR A 347 15.32 -3.83 7.68
N SER A 348 14.01 -3.77 7.45
CA SER A 348 13.32 -2.52 7.13
C SER A 348 13.03 -1.72 8.40
N GLN A 349 12.80 -0.42 8.25
CA GLN A 349 12.29 0.44 9.32
C GLN A 349 10.77 0.52 9.24
N THR A 350 10.05 0.32 10.34
CA THR A 350 8.61 0.60 10.39
C THR A 350 8.38 2.10 10.24
N GLN A 351 7.80 2.50 9.12
CA GLN A 351 7.49 3.88 8.78
C GLN A 351 6.23 4.34 9.50
N TYR A 352 5.23 3.46 9.60
CA TYR A 352 4.04 3.67 10.40
C TYR A 352 3.38 2.35 10.81
N SER A 353 2.63 2.43 11.92
CA SER A 353 1.66 1.44 12.37
C SER A 353 0.28 2.06 12.28
N VAL A 354 -0.73 1.34 11.79
CA VAL A 354 -2.09 1.85 11.66
C VAL A 354 -3.11 0.80 12.10
N ILE A 355 -4.15 1.26 12.79
CA ILE A 355 -5.38 0.52 13.06
C ILE A 355 -6.49 1.19 12.27
N TYR A 356 -7.09 0.47 11.34
CA TYR A 356 -8.31 0.84 10.63
C TYR A 356 -9.51 0.21 11.34
N ASN A 357 -10.49 1.01 11.77
CA ASN A 357 -11.76 0.50 12.27
C ASN A 357 -12.69 0.24 11.08
N ASN A 358 -12.98 -1.02 10.79
CA ASN A 358 -13.81 -1.43 9.66
C ASN A 358 -15.31 -1.24 9.94
N THR A 359 -15.72 -1.26 11.22
CA THR A 359 -17.14 -1.09 11.63
C THR A 359 -17.56 0.39 11.63
N ASP A 360 -16.71 1.28 12.20
CA ASP A 360 -16.88 2.75 12.17
C ASP A 360 -15.65 3.35 11.46
N PRO A 361 -15.67 3.48 10.12
CA PRO A 361 -14.49 3.74 9.33
C PRO A 361 -13.65 4.93 9.84
N SER A 362 -12.45 4.62 10.32
CA SER A 362 -11.50 5.56 10.88
C SER A 362 -10.08 4.97 10.84
N ALA A 363 -9.07 5.78 11.10
CA ALA A 363 -7.67 5.37 11.16
C ALA A 363 -7.00 5.93 12.42
N THR A 364 -6.28 5.06 13.16
CA THR A 364 -5.42 5.41 14.28
C THR A 364 -3.99 5.08 13.93
N VAL A 365 -3.10 6.07 13.91
CA VAL A 365 -1.77 5.98 13.28
C VAL A 365 -0.67 6.34 14.27
N CYS A 366 0.36 5.50 14.33
CA CYS A 366 1.64 5.75 14.96
C CYS A 366 2.71 5.91 13.86
N ILE A 367 3.54 6.96 13.92
CA ILE A 367 4.58 7.22 12.92
C ILE A 367 5.96 6.91 13.50
N MET A 368 6.82 6.26 12.69
CA MET A 368 8.23 5.98 13.01
C MET A 368 8.42 5.31 14.38
N ARG A 369 7.45 4.44 14.77
CA ARG A 369 7.45 3.72 16.06
C ARG A 369 7.35 4.61 17.30
N ASP A 370 6.87 5.84 17.17
CA ASP A 370 6.59 6.73 18.29
C ASP A 370 5.20 6.42 18.89
N TYR A 371 5.10 5.29 19.59
CA TYR A 371 3.85 4.80 20.18
C TYR A 371 3.35 5.65 21.36
N GLU A 372 4.09 6.67 21.78
CA GLU A 372 3.64 7.67 22.76
C GLU A 372 2.76 8.75 22.09
N ASN A 373 2.93 8.98 20.78
CA ASN A 373 2.20 9.97 20.00
C ASN A 373 1.37 9.29 18.90
N ILE A 374 0.09 9.07 19.18
CA ILE A 374 -0.85 8.39 18.28
C ILE A 374 -1.86 9.40 17.75
N TYR A 375 -2.12 9.35 16.44
CA TYR A 375 -2.99 10.27 15.72
C TYR A 375 -4.25 9.55 15.23
N SER A 376 -5.45 10.12 15.47
CA SER A 376 -6.72 9.53 15.03
C SER A 376 -7.40 10.39 13.97
N PHE A 377 -7.92 9.76 12.94
CA PHE A 377 -8.55 10.40 11.78
C PHE A 377 -9.86 9.73 11.43
N ARG A 378 -10.88 10.55 11.15
CA ARG A 378 -12.17 10.10 10.61
C ARG A 378 -12.35 10.56 9.17
N PHE A 379 -13.29 9.93 8.44
CA PHE A 379 -13.57 10.24 7.03
C PHE A 379 -14.14 11.64 6.80
N LYS A 380 -14.93 12.15 7.76
CA LYS A 380 -15.52 13.48 7.68
C LYS A 380 -14.92 14.33 8.78
N PRO A 381 -14.42 15.54 8.48
CA PRO A 381 -14.27 16.52 9.52
C PRO A 381 -15.65 16.73 10.16
N GLU A 382 -15.71 16.75 11.50
CA GLU A 382 -16.91 17.08 12.26
C GLU A 382 -17.44 18.47 11.90
#